data_50ecd09fdbc315d8f23dbe0e92b96fb2
#
_entry.id   50ecd09fdbc315d8f23dbe0e92b96fb2
#
_cell.length_a   1.000
_cell.length_b   1.000
_cell.length_c   1.000
_cell.angle_alpha   90.00
_cell.angle_beta   90.00
_cell.angle_gamma   90.00
#
_symmetry.space_group_name_H-M   'P 1'
#
loop_
_entity.id
_entity.type
_entity.pdbx_description
1 polymer ?
#
loop_
_entity_poly.entity_id
_entity_poly.type
_entity_poly.pdbx_seq_one_letter_code
_entity_poly.pdbx_strand_id
1 'polypeptide(L)'
;MYKPVLGIIGGGQLGSMLSQAAKKLDIRTVIYCDDPDAPGQHFADEFIFGRYDDYNKLREFCYKIDLITFEFENIPFETLENLNKEKKVIPYPKINKIVQNRLFEKDFINKCD
;
A
#
# COMPACT_ATOMS: atom_id res chain seq x y z
N MET A 1 14.68 -0.04 -15.42
CA MET A 1 13.37 0.63 -15.46
C MET A 1 12.81 0.79 -14.06
N TYR A 2 12.36 1.99 -13.74
CA TYR A 2 11.81 2.28 -12.42
C TYR A 2 10.45 1.62 -12.24
N LYS A 3 10.28 0.92 -11.13
CA LYS A 3 9.01 0.31 -10.76
C LYS A 3 8.50 0.98 -9.49
N PRO A 4 7.32 1.60 -9.52
CA PRO A 4 6.80 2.23 -8.32
C PRO A 4 6.52 1.21 -7.22
N VAL A 5 6.69 1.65 -5.98
CA VAL A 5 6.43 0.83 -4.79
C VAL A 5 5.35 1.51 -3.96
N LEU A 6 4.26 0.79 -3.75
CA LEU A 6 3.13 1.28 -2.96
C LEU A 6 3.25 0.77 -1.53
N GLY A 7 3.28 1.69 -0.59
CA GLY A 7 3.22 1.36 0.82
C GLY A 7 1.78 1.33 1.31
N ILE A 8 1.43 0.29 2.06
CA ILE A 8 0.08 0.13 2.60
C ILE A 8 0.16 0.03 4.11
N ILE A 9 -0.50 0.93 4.80
CA ILE A 9 -0.63 0.87 6.26
C ILE A 9 -1.91 0.11 6.58
N GLY A 10 -1.76 -1.04 7.24
CA GLY A 10 -2.86 -1.94 7.51
C GLY A 10 -2.84 -3.13 6.56
N GLY A 11 -2.89 -4.32 7.11
CA GLY A 11 -2.73 -5.56 6.35
C GLY A 11 -3.99 -6.40 6.27
N GLY A 12 -5.17 -5.79 6.44
CA GLY A 12 -6.43 -6.50 6.40
C GLY A 12 -6.86 -6.86 4.99
N GLN A 13 -8.15 -7.15 4.83
CA GLN A 13 -8.68 -7.60 3.55
C GLN A 13 -8.50 -6.58 2.43
N LEU A 14 -8.66 -5.29 2.73
CA LEU A 14 -8.50 -4.23 1.73
C LEU A 14 -7.05 -4.15 1.24
N GLY A 15 -6.10 -4.28 2.16
CA GLY A 15 -4.68 -4.31 1.80
C GLY A 15 -4.34 -5.51 0.95
N SER A 16 -4.93 -6.68 1.26
CA SER A 16 -4.74 -7.89 0.46
C SER A 16 -5.26 -7.70 -0.95
N MET A 17 -6.46 -7.15 -1.10
CA MET A 17 -7.06 -6.92 -2.41
C MET A 17 -6.26 -5.93 -3.23
N LEU A 18 -5.82 -4.85 -2.60
CA LEU A 18 -5.01 -3.83 -3.28
C LEU A 18 -3.66 -4.38 -3.72
N SER A 19 -3.03 -5.22 -2.89
CA SER A 19 -1.75 -5.84 -3.24
C SER A 19 -1.89 -6.75 -4.44
N GLN A 20 -2.97 -7.52 -4.51
CA GLN A 20 -3.23 -8.39 -5.65
C GLN A 20 -3.44 -7.58 -6.94
N ALA A 21 -4.21 -6.50 -6.85
CA ALA A 21 -4.46 -5.63 -8.00
C ALA A 21 -3.18 -4.93 -8.47
N ALA A 22 -2.37 -4.45 -7.53
CA ALA A 22 -1.11 -3.78 -7.83
C ALA A 22 -0.14 -4.73 -8.55
N LYS A 23 -0.11 -6.00 -8.13
CA LYS A 23 0.75 -7.01 -8.76
C LYS A 23 0.43 -7.16 -10.24
N LYS A 24 -0.83 -7.12 -10.62
CA LYS A 24 -1.24 -7.20 -12.01
C LYS A 24 -0.75 -6.01 -12.84
N LEU A 25 -0.45 -4.90 -12.19
CA LEU A 25 0.09 -3.69 -12.83
C LEU A 25 1.61 -3.59 -12.71
N ASP A 26 2.26 -4.64 -12.20
CA ASP A 26 3.71 -4.66 -11.95
C ASP A 26 4.13 -3.57 -10.95
N ILE A 27 3.26 -3.28 -10.00
CA ILE A 27 3.54 -2.36 -8.90
C ILE A 27 3.87 -3.18 -7.68
N ARG A 28 5.04 -2.93 -7.07
CA ARG A 28 5.43 -3.61 -5.85
C ARG A 28 4.70 -3.03 -4.66
N THR A 29 4.42 -3.87 -3.67
CA THR A 29 3.74 -3.43 -2.46
C THR A 29 4.54 -3.80 -1.22
N VAL A 30 4.55 -2.89 -0.24
CA VAL A 30 5.11 -3.12 1.08
C VAL A 30 4.00 -2.80 2.07
N ILE A 31 3.65 -3.77 2.90
CA ILE A 31 2.61 -3.58 3.91
C ILE A 31 3.24 -3.39 5.28
N TYR A 32 2.79 -2.37 6.00
CA TYR A 32 3.13 -2.16 7.41
C TYR A 32 1.87 -2.33 8.25
N CYS A 33 1.91 -3.25 9.20
CA CYS A 33 0.74 -3.57 10.01
C CYS A 33 1.14 -3.94 11.43
N ASP A 34 0.26 -3.65 12.38
CA ASP A 34 0.48 -3.99 13.78
C ASP A 34 -0.02 -5.40 14.15
N ASP A 35 -0.47 -6.17 13.18
CA ASP A 35 -0.93 -7.54 13.36
C ASP A 35 0.01 -8.48 12.60
N PRO A 36 0.76 -9.35 13.31
CA PRO A 36 1.70 -10.26 12.63
C PRO A 36 1.01 -11.31 11.79
N ASP A 37 -0.27 -11.54 12.00
CA ASP A 37 -1.06 -12.54 11.28
C ASP A 37 -1.97 -11.93 10.23
N ALA A 38 -1.76 -10.66 9.88
CA ALA A 38 -2.60 -9.98 8.90
C ALA A 38 -2.60 -10.69 7.55
N PRO A 39 -3.76 -10.86 6.91
CA PRO A 39 -3.85 -11.61 5.64
C PRO A 39 -3.07 -10.98 4.50
N GLY A 40 -2.82 -9.67 4.56
CA GLY A 40 -2.06 -8.98 3.51
C GLY A 40 -0.63 -9.48 3.35
N GLN A 41 -0.05 -10.11 4.39
CA GLN A 41 1.31 -10.62 4.31
C GLN A 41 1.49 -11.68 3.21
N HIS A 42 0.43 -12.36 2.84
CA HIS A 42 0.50 -13.39 1.81
C HIS A 42 0.52 -12.84 0.39
N PHE A 43 0.17 -11.58 0.21
CA PHE A 43 0.03 -10.98 -1.12
C PHE A 43 1.01 -9.83 -1.37
N ALA A 44 1.54 -9.23 -0.32
CA ALA A 44 2.51 -8.14 -0.47
C ALA A 44 3.89 -8.68 -0.83
N ASP A 45 4.68 -7.87 -1.53
CA ASP A 45 6.06 -8.24 -1.83
C ASP A 45 6.93 -8.21 -0.57
N GLU A 46 6.60 -7.32 0.37
CA GLU A 46 7.27 -7.26 1.65
C GLU A 46 6.25 -6.92 2.72
N PHE A 47 6.40 -7.52 3.91
CA PHE A 47 5.51 -7.27 5.04
C PHE A 47 6.36 -6.87 6.24
N ILE A 48 6.00 -5.74 6.87
CA ILE A 48 6.69 -5.23 8.06
C ILE A 48 5.69 -5.22 9.21
N PHE A 49 6.00 -5.98 10.27
CA PHE A 49 5.22 -5.95 11.49
C PHE A 49 5.77 -4.88 12.42
N GLY A 50 4.90 -4.01 12.92
CA GLY A 50 5.30 -2.97 13.86
C GLY A 50 4.10 -2.19 14.36
N ARG A 51 4.32 -1.47 15.46
CA ARG A 51 3.28 -0.61 16.02
C ARG A 51 3.18 0.68 15.21
N TYR A 52 2.01 1.29 15.23
CA TYR A 52 1.78 2.55 14.52
C TYR A 52 2.41 3.75 15.22
N ASP A 53 2.92 3.59 16.43
CA ASP A 53 3.68 4.61 17.15
C ASP A 53 5.20 4.37 17.13
N ASP A 54 5.65 3.35 16.42
CA ASP A 54 7.08 3.08 16.26
C ASP A 54 7.61 3.86 15.06
N TYR A 55 8.00 5.10 15.30
CA TYR A 55 8.39 6.01 14.23
C TYR A 55 9.70 5.61 13.55
N ASN A 56 10.56 4.86 14.23
CA ASN A 56 11.79 4.35 13.60
C ASN A 56 11.46 3.32 12.52
N LYS A 57 10.57 2.38 12.83
CA LYS A 57 10.13 1.39 11.85
C LYS A 57 9.33 2.03 10.72
N LEU A 58 8.48 2.99 11.05
CA LEU A 58 7.70 3.70 10.03
C LEU A 58 8.60 4.47 9.08
N ARG A 59 9.70 5.03 9.58
CA ARG A 59 10.67 5.73 8.74
C ARG A 59 11.36 4.75 7.79
N GLU A 60 11.76 3.58 8.28
CA GLU A 60 12.32 2.53 7.43
C GLU A 60 11.34 2.11 6.33
N PHE A 61 10.07 1.98 6.71
CA PHE A 61 9.01 1.69 5.75
C PHE A 61 8.94 2.77 4.67
N CYS A 62 9.01 4.05 5.07
CA CYS A 62 8.95 5.16 4.12
C CYS A 62 10.10 5.15 3.11
N TYR A 63 11.28 4.69 3.51
CA TYR A 63 12.42 4.63 2.59
C TYR A 63 12.26 3.57 1.51
N LYS A 64 11.36 2.62 1.70
CA LYS A 64 11.16 1.50 0.76
C LYS A 64 10.06 1.76 -0.26
N ILE A 65 9.33 2.85 -0.12
CA ILE A 65 8.10 3.08 -0.88
C ILE A 65 8.10 4.47 -1.51
N ASP A 66 7.21 4.67 -2.46
CA ASP A 66 7.07 5.95 -3.17
C ASP A 66 5.86 6.74 -2.72
N LEU A 67 4.78 6.05 -2.37
CA LEU A 67 3.59 6.68 -1.85
C LEU A 67 2.89 5.72 -0.89
N ILE A 68 2.01 6.27 -0.06
CA ILE A 68 1.37 5.52 1.03
C ILE A 68 -0.14 5.57 0.86
N THR A 69 -0.79 4.42 1.07
CA THR A 69 -2.23 4.38 1.29
C THR A 69 -2.50 3.71 2.63
N PHE A 70 -3.72 3.84 3.12
CA PHE A 70 -4.08 3.32 4.44
C PHE A 70 -5.54 2.92 4.47
N GLU A 71 -5.85 1.97 5.35
CA GLU A 71 -7.21 1.62 5.70
C GLU A 71 -7.67 2.54 6.82
N PHE A 72 -8.92 2.98 6.80
CA PHE A 72 -9.41 4.00 7.73
C PHE A 72 -9.50 3.55 9.18
N GLU A 73 -9.60 2.26 9.43
CA GLU A 73 -9.81 1.77 10.79
C GLU A 73 -8.51 1.60 11.54
N ASN A 74 -8.46 2.10 12.77
CA ASN A 74 -7.39 1.84 13.75
C ASN A 74 -6.04 2.50 13.53
N ILE A 75 -5.90 3.40 12.57
CA ILE A 75 -4.64 4.11 12.38
C ILE A 75 -4.73 5.50 13.00
N PRO A 76 -3.87 5.83 13.98
CA PRO A 76 -3.92 7.14 14.62
C PRO A 76 -3.67 8.27 13.62
N PHE A 77 -4.41 9.35 13.75
CA PHE A 77 -4.28 10.52 12.90
C PHE A 77 -2.86 11.09 12.92
N GLU A 78 -2.25 11.11 14.11
CA GLU A 78 -0.88 11.60 14.29
C GLU A 78 0.12 10.80 13.44
N THR A 79 -0.07 9.47 13.37
CA THR A 79 0.76 8.61 12.55
C THR A 79 0.67 9.02 11.09
N LEU A 80 -0.56 9.23 10.60
CA LEU A 80 -0.77 9.63 9.20
C LEU A 80 -0.16 11.00 8.91
N GLU A 81 -0.27 11.95 9.84
CA GLU A 81 0.36 13.26 9.68
C GLU A 81 1.86 13.15 9.53
N ASN A 82 2.50 12.36 10.39
CA ASN A 82 3.95 12.18 10.35
C ASN A 82 4.39 11.50 9.07
N LEU A 83 3.65 10.50 8.60
CA LEU A 83 3.96 9.82 7.35
C LEU A 83 3.82 10.75 6.15
N ASN A 84 2.82 11.63 6.17
CA ASN A 84 2.60 12.54 5.07
C ASN A 84 3.72 13.57 4.90
N LYS A 85 4.53 13.79 5.93
CA LYS A 85 5.72 14.64 5.84
C LYS A 85 6.85 13.96 5.07
N GLU A 86 6.89 12.64 5.09
CA GLU A 86 7.95 11.86 4.45
C GLU A 86 7.58 11.42 3.04
N LYS A 87 6.36 10.95 2.86
CA LYS A 87 5.84 10.47 1.57
C LYS A 87 4.37 10.86 1.45
N LYS A 88 3.91 11.02 0.22
CA LYS A 88 2.52 11.38 -0.04
C LYS A 88 1.58 10.27 0.44
N VAL A 89 0.58 10.64 1.24
CA VAL A 89 -0.42 9.73 1.77
C VAL A 89 -1.73 9.95 0.99
N ILE A 90 -2.24 8.87 0.40
CA ILE A 90 -3.47 8.89 -0.40
C ILE A 90 -4.48 7.96 0.24
N PRO A 91 -5.70 8.43 0.56
CA PRO A 91 -6.73 7.57 1.15
C PRO A 91 -7.06 6.37 0.25
N TYR A 92 -7.39 5.24 0.87
CA TYR A 92 -7.65 4.00 0.15
C TYR A 92 -8.68 4.14 -0.98
N PRO A 93 -9.85 4.79 -0.77
CA PRO A 93 -10.81 4.87 -1.87
C PRO A 93 -10.23 5.53 -3.11
N LYS A 94 -9.39 6.55 -2.94
CA LYS A 94 -8.78 7.26 -4.05
C LYS A 94 -7.74 6.42 -4.76
N ILE A 95 -6.84 5.77 -4.00
CA ILE A 95 -5.81 4.94 -4.61
C ILE A 95 -6.40 3.71 -5.29
N ASN A 96 -7.45 3.12 -4.69
CA ASN A 96 -8.10 1.97 -5.28
C ASN A 96 -8.74 2.33 -6.62
N LYS A 97 -9.35 3.50 -6.70
CA LYS A 97 -9.93 3.97 -7.96
C LYS A 97 -8.88 4.12 -9.04
N ILE A 98 -7.72 4.67 -8.71
CA ILE A 98 -6.61 4.83 -9.65
C ILE A 98 -6.13 3.46 -10.14
N VAL A 99 -5.93 2.52 -9.22
CA VAL A 99 -5.46 1.17 -9.56
C VAL A 99 -6.47 0.45 -10.44
N GLN A 100 -7.76 0.53 -10.10
CA GLN A 100 -8.79 -0.14 -10.89
C GLN A 100 -8.90 0.45 -12.29
N ASN A 101 -8.79 1.77 -12.44
CA ASN A 101 -8.79 2.41 -13.74
C ASN A 101 -7.61 1.95 -14.59
N ARG A 102 -6.43 1.80 -13.99
CA ARG A 102 -5.24 1.30 -14.69
C ARG A 102 -5.41 -0.14 -15.13
N LEU A 103 -6.02 -0.96 -14.29
CA LEU A 103 -6.31 -2.36 -14.65
C LEU A 103 -7.27 -2.43 -15.82
N PHE A 104 -8.31 -1.60 -15.83
CA PHE A 104 -9.26 -1.54 -16.92
C PHE A 104 -8.56 -1.17 -18.23
N GLU A 105 -7.72 -0.14 -18.21
CA GLU A 105 -6.96 0.28 -19.39
C GLU A 105 -6.06 -0.83 -19.91
N LYS A 106 -5.38 -1.53 -19.01
CA LYS A 106 -4.49 -2.63 -19.37
C LYS A 106 -5.25 -3.77 -20.02
N ASP A 107 -6.40 -4.15 -19.46
CA ASP A 107 -7.24 -5.20 -20.03
C ASP A 107 -7.77 -4.80 -21.39
N PHE A 108 -8.18 -3.56 -21.55
CA PHE A 108 -8.67 -3.05 -22.82
C PHE A 108 -7.60 -3.13 -23.91
N ILE A 109 -6.39 -2.71 -23.61
CA ILE A 109 -5.27 -2.76 -24.55
C ILE A 109 -4.96 -4.21 -24.94
N ASN A 110 -4.95 -5.12 -23.97
CA ASN A 110 -4.69 -6.53 -24.24
C ASN A 110 -5.74 -7.16 -25.12
N LYS A 111 -7.00 -6.74 -25.01
CA LYS A 111 -8.08 -7.24 -25.83
C LYS A 111 -8.05 -6.74 -27.27
N CYS A 112 -7.42 -5.59 -27.48
CA CYS A 112 -7.32 -4.99 -28.81
C CYS A 112 -6.20 -5.61 -29.66
N ASP A 113 -5.36 -6.40 -29.04
CA ASP A 113 -4.32 -7.14 -29.75
C ASP A 113 -4.88 -8.47 -30.24
#